data_16614df2f336ce711b83765778adecf2
#
_entry.id   16614df2f336ce711b83765778adecf2
#
_cell.length_a   1.000
_cell.length_b   1.000
_cell.length_c   1.000
_cell.angle_alpha   90.00
_cell.angle_beta   90.00
_cell.angle_gamma   90.00
#
_symmetry.space_group_name_H-M   'P 1'
#
loop_
_entity.id
_entity.type
_entity.pdbx_description
1 polymer ?
#
loop_
_entity_poly.entity_id
_entity_poly.type
_entity_poly.pdbx_seq_one_letter_code
_entity_poly.pdbx_strand_id
1 'polypeptide(L)'
;LPNAKNIPLSTLHGNIWYHLGLAYYLKNDMNNALKAFNNRSVAHKYDDNIVSSGHWLYMIYRRLNKIEESIAVVNEVYQNMDIIENMSYHQSCLFYKGVLKESEIVIDEVALYSLANWYVYEKNDTLKAKTYYQKLLSTGNPYSFAYIAGEADWVKLFE
;
A
#
# COMPACT_ATOMS: atom_id res chain seq x y z
N LEU A 1 -14.23 -7.29 -13.49
CA LEU A 1 -15.24 -6.42 -12.87
C LEU A 1 -14.95 -4.98 -13.30
N PRO A 2 -15.92 -4.21 -13.78
CA PRO A 2 -15.71 -2.81 -14.10
C PRO A 2 -15.60 -1.95 -12.84
N ASN A 3 -14.78 -0.89 -12.93
CA ASN A 3 -14.70 0.17 -11.92
C ASN A 3 -15.83 1.20 -12.08
N ALA A 4 -15.80 2.29 -11.30
CA ALA A 4 -16.77 3.38 -11.39
C ALA A 4 -16.83 4.07 -12.79
N LYS A 5 -15.78 3.94 -13.60
CA LYS A 5 -15.70 4.44 -14.99
C LYS A 5 -16.10 3.37 -16.02
N ASN A 6 -16.66 2.24 -15.59
CA ASN A 6 -17.02 1.09 -16.41
C ASN A 6 -15.84 0.43 -17.15
N ILE A 7 -14.62 0.54 -16.60
CA ILE A 7 -13.41 -0.08 -17.14
C ILE A 7 -13.17 -1.39 -16.40
N PRO A 8 -12.97 -2.53 -17.07
CA PRO A 8 -12.82 -3.84 -16.42
C PRO A 8 -11.40 -4.06 -15.85
N LEU A 9 -10.99 -3.28 -14.85
CA LEU A 9 -9.65 -3.31 -14.27
C LEU A 9 -9.33 -4.59 -13.50
N SER A 10 -10.33 -5.35 -13.05
CA SER A 10 -10.07 -6.51 -12.22
C SER A 10 -10.95 -7.71 -12.58
N THR A 11 -10.57 -8.88 -12.11
CA THR A 11 -11.37 -10.10 -12.13
C THR A 11 -12.00 -10.35 -10.75
N LEU A 12 -13.03 -11.20 -10.68
CA LEU A 12 -13.60 -11.62 -9.40
C LEU A 12 -12.54 -12.29 -8.50
N HIS A 13 -11.74 -13.19 -9.06
CA HIS A 13 -10.66 -13.85 -8.32
C HIS A 13 -9.62 -12.84 -7.83
N GLY A 14 -9.19 -11.91 -8.69
CA GLY A 14 -8.24 -10.87 -8.30
C GLY A 14 -8.76 -10.00 -7.14
N ASN A 15 -10.04 -9.66 -7.15
CA ASN A 15 -10.66 -8.90 -6.07
C ASN A 15 -10.77 -9.72 -4.77
N ILE A 16 -11.14 -11.00 -4.85
CA ILE A 16 -11.18 -11.87 -3.67
C ILE A 16 -9.79 -11.95 -3.02
N TRP A 17 -8.76 -12.22 -3.80
CA TRP A 17 -7.38 -12.29 -3.28
C TRP A 17 -6.91 -10.95 -2.71
N TYR A 18 -7.26 -9.83 -3.33
CA TYR A 18 -6.91 -8.50 -2.84
C TYR A 18 -7.51 -8.22 -1.45
N HIS A 19 -8.81 -8.42 -1.30
CA HIS A 19 -9.49 -8.17 -0.03
C HIS A 19 -9.09 -9.18 1.06
N LEU A 20 -8.84 -10.43 0.68
CA LEU A 20 -8.30 -11.42 1.60
C LEU A 20 -6.90 -11.03 2.08
N GLY A 21 -6.05 -10.52 1.18
CA GLY A 21 -4.73 -9.98 1.53
C GLY A 21 -4.82 -8.82 2.51
N LEU A 22 -5.74 -7.88 2.28
CA LEU A 22 -6.01 -6.77 3.21
C LEU A 22 -6.50 -7.26 4.57
N ALA A 23 -7.40 -8.24 4.61
CA ALA A 23 -7.91 -8.79 5.86
C ALA A 23 -6.81 -9.46 6.70
N TYR A 24 -5.91 -10.22 6.07
CA TYR A 24 -4.73 -10.77 6.74
C TYR A 24 -3.75 -9.69 7.20
N TYR A 25 -3.53 -8.66 6.38
CA TYR A 25 -2.68 -7.53 6.74
C TYR A 25 -3.18 -6.81 8.00
N LEU A 26 -4.48 -6.50 8.06
CA LEU A 26 -5.12 -5.88 9.23
C LEU A 26 -4.99 -6.75 10.49
N LYS A 27 -5.05 -8.07 10.34
CA LYS A 27 -4.82 -9.03 11.44
C LYS A 27 -3.34 -9.21 11.80
N ASN A 28 -2.44 -8.48 11.16
CA ASN A 28 -0.99 -8.62 11.27
C ASN A 28 -0.47 -10.03 10.89
N ASP A 29 -1.22 -10.78 10.10
CA ASP A 29 -0.81 -12.06 9.54
C ASP A 29 -0.11 -11.84 8.18
N MET A 30 1.12 -11.33 8.24
CA MET A 30 1.88 -10.93 7.04
C MET A 30 2.19 -12.09 6.11
N ASN A 31 2.36 -13.31 6.64
CA ASN A 31 2.65 -14.49 5.80
C ASN A 31 1.44 -14.88 4.94
N ASN A 32 0.24 -14.86 5.47
CA ASN A 32 -0.97 -15.15 4.70
C ASN A 32 -1.37 -13.96 3.82
N ALA A 33 -1.13 -12.72 4.26
CA ALA A 33 -1.27 -11.53 3.41
C ALA A 33 -0.38 -11.64 2.16
N LEU A 34 0.90 -12.00 2.34
CA LEU A 34 1.84 -12.21 1.23
C LEU A 34 1.35 -13.25 0.24
N LYS A 35 0.87 -14.42 0.72
CA LYS A 35 0.31 -15.47 -0.15
C LYS A 35 -0.89 -14.96 -0.95
N ALA A 36 -1.80 -14.22 -0.32
CA ALA A 36 -2.98 -13.69 -0.98
C ALA A 36 -2.62 -12.67 -2.07
N PHE A 37 -1.72 -11.72 -1.78
CA PHE A 37 -1.26 -10.74 -2.78
C PHE A 37 -0.48 -11.38 -3.92
N ASN A 38 0.33 -12.40 -3.67
CA ASN A 38 1.03 -13.15 -4.73
C ASN A 38 0.04 -13.90 -5.64
N ASN A 39 -1.02 -14.49 -5.10
CA ASN A 39 -2.07 -15.11 -5.92
C ASN A 39 -2.83 -14.10 -6.76
N ARG A 40 -2.99 -12.85 -6.28
CA ARG A 40 -3.55 -11.76 -7.07
C ARG A 40 -2.64 -11.37 -8.23
N SER A 41 -1.32 -11.33 -8.01
CA SER A 41 -0.35 -10.84 -8.99
C SER A 41 -0.30 -11.66 -10.29
N VAL A 42 -0.69 -12.93 -10.25
CA VAL A 42 -0.75 -13.81 -11.44
C VAL A 42 -1.78 -13.32 -12.49
N ALA A 43 -2.68 -12.40 -12.14
CA ALA A 43 -3.77 -11.92 -13.00
C ALA A 43 -3.59 -10.47 -13.49
N HIS A 44 -2.38 -9.91 -13.44
CA HIS A 44 -2.13 -8.51 -13.81
C HIS A 44 -2.30 -8.27 -15.32
N LYS A 45 -3.30 -7.47 -15.67
CA LYS A 45 -3.53 -6.96 -17.02
C LYS A 45 -3.38 -5.44 -17.11
N TYR A 46 -3.49 -4.73 -16.01
CA TYR A 46 -3.50 -3.26 -15.95
C TYR A 46 -2.48 -2.75 -14.95
N ASP A 47 -1.88 -1.60 -15.25
CA ASP A 47 -0.90 -0.93 -14.40
C ASP A 47 -1.46 -0.61 -13.00
N ASP A 48 -2.75 -0.27 -12.91
CA ASP A 48 -3.46 -0.12 -11.64
C ASP A 48 -3.34 -1.32 -10.70
N ASN A 49 -3.33 -2.53 -11.24
CA ASN A 49 -3.18 -3.74 -10.44
C ASN A 49 -1.73 -3.94 -9.97
N ILE A 50 -0.76 -3.58 -10.81
CA ILE A 50 0.66 -3.62 -10.46
C ILE A 50 0.93 -2.68 -9.29
N VAL A 51 0.52 -1.41 -9.41
CA VAL A 51 0.80 -0.42 -8.35
C VAL A 51 0.04 -0.70 -7.05
N SER A 52 -1.22 -1.14 -7.13
CA SER A 52 -1.99 -1.45 -5.91
C SER A 52 -1.50 -2.70 -5.20
N SER A 53 -1.03 -3.72 -5.93
CA SER A 53 -0.37 -4.88 -5.31
C SER A 53 1.02 -4.52 -4.81
N GLY A 54 1.81 -3.80 -5.62
CA GLY A 54 3.15 -3.38 -5.28
C GLY A 54 3.23 -2.58 -3.99
N HIS A 55 2.28 -1.67 -3.79
CA HIS A 55 2.16 -0.89 -2.55
C HIS A 55 2.03 -1.78 -1.30
N TRP A 56 1.05 -2.70 -1.29
CA TRP A 56 0.84 -3.58 -0.13
C TRP A 56 1.95 -4.60 0.04
N LEU A 57 2.44 -5.19 -1.05
CA LEU A 57 3.56 -6.14 -1.01
C LEU A 57 4.84 -5.49 -0.48
N TYR A 58 5.16 -4.24 -0.87
CA TYR A 58 6.29 -3.52 -0.32
C TYR A 58 6.20 -3.46 1.21
N MET A 59 5.08 -2.98 1.76
CA MET A 59 4.89 -2.86 3.20
C MET A 59 4.93 -4.23 3.91
N ILE A 60 4.34 -5.27 3.32
CA ILE A 60 4.38 -6.64 3.85
C ILE A 60 5.83 -7.15 3.91
N TYR A 61 6.58 -7.01 2.83
CA TYR A 61 7.98 -7.44 2.79
C TYR A 61 8.84 -6.67 3.80
N ARG A 62 8.64 -5.35 3.95
CA ARG A 62 9.35 -4.55 4.97
C ARG A 62 9.04 -5.04 6.39
N ARG A 63 7.78 -5.35 6.70
CA ARG A 63 7.37 -5.90 8.00
C ARG A 63 7.93 -7.30 8.26
N LEU A 64 8.16 -8.09 7.22
CA LEU A 64 8.80 -9.40 7.29
C LEU A 64 10.34 -9.35 7.26
N ASN A 65 10.93 -8.14 7.23
CA ASN A 65 12.37 -7.91 7.07
C ASN A 65 12.96 -8.53 5.78
N LYS A 66 12.15 -8.59 4.72
CA LYS A 66 12.52 -9.06 3.38
C LYS A 66 12.84 -7.87 2.48
N ILE A 67 14.03 -7.32 2.68
CA ILE A 67 14.43 -6.04 2.07
C ILE A 67 14.56 -6.16 0.54
N GLU A 68 15.22 -7.18 0.05
CA GLU A 68 15.47 -7.39 -1.39
C GLU A 68 14.15 -7.56 -2.15
N GLU A 69 13.22 -8.35 -1.61
CA GLU A 69 11.91 -8.56 -2.21
C GLU A 69 11.07 -7.28 -2.20
N SER A 70 11.19 -6.45 -1.15
CA SER A 70 10.48 -5.16 -1.10
C SER A 70 10.97 -4.21 -2.20
N ILE A 71 12.27 -4.18 -2.48
CA ILE A 71 12.85 -3.40 -3.56
C ILE A 71 12.43 -3.98 -4.92
N ALA A 72 12.48 -5.30 -5.08
CA ALA A 72 12.16 -5.97 -6.33
C ALA A 72 10.71 -5.65 -6.78
N VAL A 73 9.74 -5.68 -5.86
CA VAL A 73 8.33 -5.46 -6.21
C VAL A 73 8.05 -4.04 -6.68
N VAL A 74 8.73 -3.02 -6.16
CA VAL A 74 8.53 -1.63 -6.61
C VAL A 74 9.37 -1.29 -7.84
N ASN A 75 10.38 -2.10 -8.17
CA ASN A 75 11.16 -1.93 -9.40
C ASN A 75 10.33 -2.16 -10.67
N GLU A 76 9.21 -2.88 -10.58
CA GLU A 76 8.26 -3.07 -11.67
C GLU A 76 7.42 -1.81 -11.95
N VAL A 77 7.47 -0.80 -11.07
CA VAL A 77 6.69 0.44 -11.22
C VAL A 77 7.50 1.52 -11.92
N TYR A 78 6.90 2.15 -12.94
CA TYR A 78 7.51 3.21 -13.76
C TYR A 78 6.65 4.47 -13.75
N GLN A 79 7.27 5.64 -13.96
CA GLN A 79 6.59 6.95 -13.94
C GLN A 79 5.52 7.10 -15.03
N ASN A 80 5.71 6.48 -16.18
CA ASN A 80 4.82 6.58 -17.35
C ASN A 80 3.79 5.44 -17.45
N MET A 81 3.48 4.78 -16.34
CA MET A 81 2.39 3.81 -16.29
C MET A 81 1.03 4.47 -16.57
N ASP A 82 0.13 3.73 -17.24
CA ASP A 82 -1.23 4.16 -17.52
C ASP A 82 -2.14 3.92 -16.33
N ILE A 83 -2.14 4.86 -15.38
CA ILE A 83 -2.90 4.76 -14.14
C ILE A 83 -4.29 5.39 -14.31
N ILE A 84 -5.33 4.62 -14.06
CA ILE A 84 -6.73 5.01 -14.25
C ILE A 84 -7.37 5.50 -12.94
N GLU A 85 -7.10 4.81 -11.81
CA GLU A 85 -7.73 5.12 -10.51
C GLU A 85 -6.78 5.02 -9.31
N ASN A 86 -5.66 4.32 -9.43
CA ASN A 86 -4.74 4.04 -8.31
C ASN A 86 -3.54 4.99 -8.25
N MET A 87 -3.73 6.29 -8.53
CA MET A 87 -2.66 7.28 -8.58
C MET A 87 -1.90 7.38 -7.25
N SER A 88 -2.58 7.31 -6.12
CA SER A 88 -1.95 7.38 -4.79
C SER A 88 -1.06 6.19 -4.49
N TYR A 89 -1.46 4.98 -4.93
CA TYR A 89 -0.58 3.80 -4.84
C TYR A 89 0.62 3.92 -5.78
N HIS A 90 0.43 4.46 -6.97
CA HIS A 90 1.51 4.72 -7.92
C HIS A 90 2.57 5.66 -7.33
N GLN A 91 2.14 6.81 -6.80
CA GLN A 91 3.05 7.76 -6.14
C GLN A 91 3.78 7.13 -4.95
N SER A 92 3.08 6.35 -4.13
CA SER A 92 3.69 5.63 -3.01
C SER A 92 4.76 4.64 -3.46
N CYS A 93 4.51 3.87 -4.52
CA CYS A 93 5.51 2.96 -5.09
C CYS A 93 6.73 3.70 -5.64
N LEU A 94 6.52 4.82 -6.36
CA LEU A 94 7.63 5.65 -6.86
C LEU A 94 8.42 6.29 -5.72
N PHE A 95 7.79 6.65 -4.62
CA PHE A 95 8.45 7.11 -3.40
C PHE A 95 9.30 5.99 -2.76
N TYR A 96 8.75 4.80 -2.59
CA TYR A 96 9.50 3.66 -2.06
C TYR A 96 10.72 3.29 -2.92
N LYS A 97 10.59 3.47 -4.23
CA LYS A 97 11.67 3.27 -5.21
C LYS A 97 12.72 4.40 -5.19
N GLY A 98 12.44 5.52 -4.52
CA GLY A 98 13.30 6.70 -4.47
C GLY A 98 13.23 7.60 -5.71
N VAL A 99 12.24 7.42 -6.57
CA VAL A 99 11.98 8.26 -7.75
C VAL A 99 11.31 9.57 -7.37
N LEU A 100 10.36 9.53 -6.44
CA LEU A 100 9.71 10.71 -5.86
C LEU A 100 10.28 11.01 -4.47
N LYS A 101 10.42 12.30 -4.15
CA LYS A 101 10.71 12.77 -2.79
C LYS A 101 9.40 12.88 -1.99
N GLU A 102 9.51 12.84 -0.66
CA GLU A 102 8.38 13.03 0.26
C GLU A 102 7.60 14.32 -0.05
N SER A 103 8.30 15.41 -0.38
CA SER A 103 7.70 16.72 -0.70
C SER A 103 6.95 16.77 -2.04
N GLU A 104 7.10 15.76 -2.88
CA GLU A 104 6.48 15.67 -4.21
C GLU A 104 5.21 14.81 -4.20
N ILE A 105 4.93 14.14 -3.07
CA ILE A 105 3.75 13.28 -2.92
C ILE A 105 2.51 14.14 -2.67
N VAL A 106 1.44 13.90 -3.42
CA VAL A 106 0.13 14.47 -3.13
C VAL A 106 -0.44 13.78 -1.90
N ILE A 107 -0.73 14.57 -0.87
CA ILE A 107 -1.15 14.04 0.45
C ILE A 107 -2.63 13.67 0.43
N ASP A 108 -2.90 12.38 0.61
CA ASP A 108 -4.19 11.79 0.90
C ASP A 108 -4.03 10.67 1.96
N GLU A 109 -5.06 9.89 2.23
CA GLU A 109 -5.02 8.82 3.23
C GLU A 109 -3.97 7.75 2.89
N VAL A 110 -3.86 7.38 1.61
CA VAL A 110 -2.86 6.40 1.16
C VAL A 110 -1.46 6.93 1.38
N ALA A 111 -1.20 8.17 0.99
CA ALA A 111 0.10 8.82 1.16
C ALA A 111 0.47 8.94 2.65
N LEU A 112 -0.46 9.37 3.50
CA LEU A 112 -0.24 9.48 4.95
C LEU A 112 0.10 8.13 5.56
N TYR A 113 -0.64 7.08 5.21
CA TYR A 113 -0.36 5.73 5.68
C TYR A 113 0.97 5.19 5.16
N SER A 114 1.26 5.42 3.88
CA SER A 114 2.52 5.03 3.23
C SER A 114 3.74 5.62 3.94
N LEU A 115 3.69 6.93 4.21
CA LEU A 115 4.76 7.65 4.90
C LEU A 115 4.90 7.17 6.34
N ALA A 116 3.79 7.02 7.08
CA ALA A 116 3.81 6.49 8.45
C ALA A 116 4.48 5.12 8.51
N ASN A 117 4.06 4.20 7.64
CA ASN A 117 4.61 2.85 7.56
C ASN A 117 6.10 2.85 7.19
N TRP A 118 6.48 3.67 6.20
CA TRP A 118 7.86 3.81 5.76
C TRP A 118 8.79 4.33 6.87
N TYR A 119 8.32 5.30 7.65
CA TYR A 119 9.12 5.80 8.79
C TYR A 119 9.27 4.75 9.88
N VAL A 120 8.27 3.90 10.15
CA VAL A 120 8.41 2.78 11.09
C VAL A 120 9.42 1.75 10.57
N TYR A 121 9.18 1.20 9.40
CA TYR A 121 9.84 -0.04 8.95
C TYR A 121 11.06 0.17 8.05
N GLU A 122 11.24 1.37 7.50
CA GLU A 122 12.42 1.71 6.69
C GLU A 122 13.41 2.57 7.48
N LYS A 123 12.92 3.59 8.20
CA LYS A 123 13.75 4.58 8.88
C LYS A 123 13.92 4.34 10.37
N ASN A 124 13.13 3.45 10.99
CA ASN A 124 13.06 3.27 12.44
C ASN A 124 12.80 4.58 13.20
N ASP A 125 12.09 5.53 12.57
CA ASP A 125 11.70 6.81 13.13
C ASP A 125 10.23 6.79 13.54
N THR A 126 9.97 6.22 14.71
CA THR A 126 8.60 6.09 15.25
C THR A 126 7.98 7.43 15.63
N LEU A 127 8.80 8.45 15.95
CA LEU A 127 8.29 9.78 16.28
C LEU A 127 7.72 10.46 15.03
N LYS A 128 8.45 10.42 13.93
CA LYS A 128 7.96 10.98 12.66
C LYS A 128 6.80 10.15 12.11
N ALA A 129 6.85 8.83 12.22
CA ALA A 129 5.72 7.97 11.88
C ALA A 129 4.44 8.35 12.64
N LYS A 130 4.56 8.60 13.96
CA LYS A 130 3.45 9.00 14.81
C LYS A 130 2.76 10.27 14.30
N THR A 131 3.50 11.25 13.80
CA THR A 131 2.90 12.48 13.24
C THR A 131 2.04 12.21 12.01
N TYR A 132 2.45 11.28 11.14
CA TYR A 132 1.66 10.87 9.96
C TYR A 132 0.43 10.06 10.34
N TYR A 133 0.54 9.12 11.29
CA TYR A 133 -0.63 8.40 11.81
C TYR A 133 -1.64 9.36 12.46
N GLN A 134 -1.18 10.30 13.30
CA GLN A 134 -2.07 11.30 13.91
C GLN A 134 -2.80 12.12 12.86
N LYS A 135 -2.09 12.58 11.83
CA LYS A 135 -2.70 13.32 10.73
C LYS A 135 -3.73 12.47 9.99
N LEU A 136 -3.40 11.23 9.66
CA LEU A 136 -4.32 10.28 9.01
C LEU A 136 -5.60 10.10 9.82
N LEU A 137 -5.47 9.80 11.12
CA LEU A 137 -6.62 9.52 11.99
C LEU A 137 -7.45 10.75 12.32
N SER A 138 -6.88 11.97 12.23
CA SER A 138 -7.61 13.21 12.48
C SER A 138 -8.30 13.79 11.24
N THR A 139 -7.83 13.48 10.03
CA THR A 139 -8.30 14.13 8.79
C THR A 139 -8.76 13.16 7.71
N GLY A 140 -8.42 11.88 7.85
CA GLY A 140 -8.70 10.86 6.84
C GLY A 140 -10.15 10.37 6.85
N ASN A 141 -10.54 9.76 5.73
CA ASN A 141 -11.84 9.11 5.59
C ASN A 141 -11.84 7.74 6.31
N PRO A 142 -12.67 7.53 7.36
CA PRO A 142 -12.69 6.29 8.14
C PRO A 142 -13.13 5.04 7.36
N TYR A 143 -13.65 5.22 6.15
CA TYR A 143 -14.04 4.12 5.27
C TYR A 143 -12.92 3.70 4.30
N SER A 144 -11.79 4.40 4.27
CA SER A 144 -10.66 4.01 3.43
C SER A 144 -9.84 2.90 4.08
N PHE A 145 -9.31 1.98 3.27
CA PHE A 145 -8.43 0.92 3.78
C PHE A 145 -7.16 1.46 4.44
N ALA A 146 -6.64 2.58 3.94
CA ALA A 146 -5.47 3.22 4.53
C ALA A 146 -5.75 3.74 5.94
N TYR A 147 -6.94 4.33 6.17
CA TYR A 147 -7.36 4.77 7.51
C TYR A 147 -7.51 3.57 8.45
N ILE A 148 -8.25 2.53 8.04
CA ILE A 148 -8.48 1.33 8.86
C ILE A 148 -7.15 0.64 9.21
N ALA A 149 -6.22 0.57 8.26
CA ALA A 149 -4.89 0.03 8.51
C ALA A 149 -4.07 0.92 9.45
N GLY A 150 -4.20 2.24 9.30
CA GLY A 150 -3.57 3.22 10.19
C GLY A 150 -4.08 3.12 11.63
N GLU A 151 -5.38 2.93 11.82
CA GLU A 151 -6.00 2.72 13.14
C GLU A 151 -5.50 1.42 13.80
N ALA A 152 -5.46 0.32 13.05
CA ALA A 152 -4.93 -0.96 13.53
C ALA A 152 -3.44 -0.88 13.91
N ASP A 153 -2.65 -0.17 13.12
CA ASP A 153 -1.23 0.05 13.43
C ASP A 153 -1.02 1.00 14.61
N TRP A 154 -1.86 2.03 14.74
CA TRP A 154 -1.80 2.96 15.87
C TRP A 154 -1.95 2.23 17.20
N VAL A 155 -3.00 1.42 17.34
CA VAL A 155 -3.22 0.60 18.55
C VAL A 155 -2.02 -0.29 18.85
N LYS A 156 -1.46 -0.92 17.82
CA LYS A 156 -0.32 -1.84 17.99
C LYS A 156 0.99 -1.15 18.38
N LEU A 157 1.24 0.06 17.87
CA LEU A 157 2.56 0.72 17.98
C LEU A 157 2.61 1.74 19.12
N PHE A 158 1.46 2.28 19.54
CA PHE A 158 1.42 3.45 20.44
C PHE A 158 0.49 3.30 21.65
N GLU A 159 -0.31 2.21 21.73
CA GLU A 159 -1.14 1.84 22.89
C GLU A 159 -0.65 0.53 23.52
#